data_1e0d943452188d230dff0fe0e5db9bd9
#
_entry.id   1e0d943452188d230dff0fe0e5db9bd9
#
_cell.length_a   1.000
_cell.length_b   1.000
_cell.length_c   1.000
_cell.angle_alpha   90.00
_cell.angle_beta   90.00
_cell.angle_gamma   90.00
#
_symmetry.space_group_name_H-M   'P 1'
#
loop_
_entity.id
_entity.type
_entity.pdbx_description
1 polymer ?
#
loop_
_entity_poly.entity_id
_entity_poly.type
_entity_poly.pdbx_seq_one_letter_code
_entity_poly.pdbx_strand_id
1 'polypeptide(L)'
;MAQSQNTKIEFQTTGTSYLGIGGKVGKFLVGDKALEFYADANVEDYIQIPWDTIHQIGANVSGKRISRHFEVFTDKGKFLFASKDAGTILKHARNHIGNEKVVKLPTLIQTIGHFFKNLFAKK
;
A
#
# COMPACT_ATOMS: atom_id res chain seq x y z
N MET A 1 -7.91 18.94 12.71
CA MET A 1 -8.29 18.14 11.52
C MET A 1 -7.11 18.03 10.58
N ALA A 2 -6.83 16.82 10.11
CA ALA A 2 -5.74 16.60 9.18
C ALA A 2 -6.03 17.28 7.85
N GLN A 3 -5.02 17.96 7.31
CA GLN A 3 -5.14 18.59 6.01
C GLN A 3 -4.47 17.71 4.96
N SER A 4 -5.16 17.46 3.86
CA SER A 4 -4.63 16.67 2.76
C SER A 4 -3.39 17.33 2.17
N GLN A 5 -2.40 16.51 1.80
CA GLN A 5 -1.22 16.97 1.08
C GLN A 5 -1.48 17.15 -0.40
N ASN A 6 -2.59 16.58 -0.90
CA ASN A 6 -2.92 16.66 -2.31
C ASN A 6 -3.62 17.96 -2.65
N THR A 7 -3.32 18.51 -3.82
CA THR A 7 -4.06 19.64 -4.37
C THR A 7 -5.19 19.15 -5.26
N LYS A 8 -5.06 17.93 -5.79
CA LYS A 8 -6.07 17.31 -6.65
C LYS A 8 -6.21 15.84 -6.29
N ILE A 9 -7.43 15.39 -6.06
CA ILE A 9 -7.73 13.99 -5.79
C ILE A 9 -8.08 13.31 -7.11
N GLU A 10 -7.32 12.28 -7.45
CA GLU A 10 -7.49 11.52 -8.69
C GLU A 10 -8.43 10.35 -8.52
N PHE A 11 -8.45 9.75 -7.33
CA PHE A 11 -9.26 8.58 -7.06
C PHE A 11 -9.50 8.46 -5.56
N GLN A 12 -10.69 8.03 -5.20
CA GLN A 12 -11.07 7.84 -3.80
C GLN A 12 -11.81 6.52 -3.66
N THR A 13 -11.48 5.76 -2.62
CA THR A 13 -12.15 4.49 -2.34
C THR A 13 -12.03 4.13 -0.89
N THR A 14 -12.71 3.06 -0.49
CA THR A 14 -12.65 2.54 0.88
C THR A 14 -11.59 1.47 0.99
N GLY A 15 -11.14 1.21 2.21
CA GLY A 15 -10.20 0.15 2.47
C GLY A 15 -9.86 0.04 3.93
N THR A 16 -8.76 -0.66 4.20
CA THR A 16 -8.33 -0.97 5.56
C THR A 16 -6.82 -0.74 5.68
N SER A 17 -6.41 -0.18 6.82
CA SER A 17 -5.01 -0.07 7.19
C SER A 17 -4.72 -1.01 8.34
N TYR A 18 -3.61 -1.75 8.23
CA TYR A 18 -3.20 -2.74 9.24
C TYR A 18 -2.01 -2.26 10.05
N LEU A 19 -1.99 -1.01 10.41
CA LEU A 19 -0.94 -0.47 11.27
C LEU A 19 -1.28 -0.81 12.72
N GLY A 20 -0.39 -1.55 13.38
CA GLY A 20 -0.59 -1.98 14.75
C GLY A 20 -1.46 -3.24 14.84
N ILE A 21 -2.24 -3.35 15.91
CA ILE A 21 -3.09 -4.50 16.16
C ILE A 21 -4.46 -4.29 15.50
N GLY A 22 -4.84 -5.23 14.65
CA GLY A 22 -6.13 -5.17 13.95
C GLY A 22 -6.11 -4.19 12.80
N GLY A 23 -7.19 -4.21 12.02
CA GLY A 23 -7.34 -3.32 10.88
C GLY A 23 -8.22 -2.12 11.21
N LYS A 24 -7.95 -1.00 10.58
CA LYS A 24 -8.78 0.20 10.68
C LYS A 24 -9.42 0.46 9.34
N VAL A 25 -10.73 0.49 9.31
CA VAL A 25 -11.50 0.78 8.10
C VAL A 25 -11.51 2.28 7.84
N GLY A 26 -11.39 2.66 6.60
CA GLY A 26 -11.40 4.07 6.24
C GLY A 26 -11.42 4.30 4.74
N LYS A 27 -10.90 5.45 4.34
CA LYS A 27 -10.90 5.87 2.95
C LYS A 27 -9.51 6.19 2.47
N PHE A 28 -9.25 5.76 1.23
CA PHE A 28 -8.02 6.13 0.52
C PHE A 28 -8.30 7.32 -0.37
N LEU A 29 -7.41 8.30 -0.33
CA LEU A 29 -7.40 9.39 -1.28
C LEU A 29 -6.09 9.32 -2.05
N VAL A 30 -6.20 9.07 -3.34
CA VAL A 30 -5.05 8.98 -4.24
C VAL A 30 -5.01 10.28 -5.02
N GLY A 31 -3.98 11.06 -4.82
CA GLY A 31 -3.92 12.38 -5.40
C GLY A 31 -2.61 12.66 -6.13
N ASP A 32 -2.44 13.91 -6.49
CA ASP A 32 -1.29 14.35 -7.27
C ASP A 32 0.03 14.34 -6.49
N LYS A 33 -0.03 14.39 -5.17
CA LYS A 33 1.18 14.47 -4.34
C LYS A 33 1.38 13.31 -3.39
N ALA A 34 0.32 12.61 -3.01
CA ALA A 34 0.42 11.61 -1.96
C ALA A 34 -0.68 10.55 -2.06
N LEU A 35 -0.39 9.40 -1.47
CA LEU A 35 -1.38 8.39 -1.13
C LEU A 35 -1.76 8.62 0.32
N GLU A 36 -3.05 8.82 0.58
CA GLU A 36 -3.54 9.12 1.92
C GLU A 36 -4.61 8.15 2.36
N PHE A 37 -4.65 7.89 3.67
CA PHE A 37 -5.67 7.05 4.29
C PHE A 37 -6.20 7.76 5.53
N TYR A 38 -7.52 7.81 5.67
CA TYR A 38 -8.19 8.42 6.81
C TYR A 38 -9.17 7.43 7.42
N ALA A 39 -8.97 7.09 8.71
CA ALA A 39 -9.84 6.14 9.39
C ALA A 39 -11.25 6.71 9.58
N ASP A 40 -12.27 5.88 9.35
CA ASP A 40 -13.66 6.31 9.50
C ASP A 40 -14.02 6.67 10.93
N ALA A 41 -13.47 5.92 11.90
CA ALA A 41 -13.79 6.12 13.30
C ALA A 41 -13.22 7.43 13.84
N ASN A 42 -12.09 7.90 13.29
CA ASN A 42 -11.43 9.11 13.74
C ASN A 42 -10.55 9.65 12.63
N VAL A 43 -10.98 10.76 12.01
CA VAL A 43 -10.25 11.34 10.88
C VAL A 43 -8.87 11.88 11.28
N GLU A 44 -8.61 12.05 12.57
CA GLU A 44 -7.27 12.39 13.05
C GLU A 44 -6.34 11.19 13.06
N ASP A 45 -6.87 10.01 12.87
CA ASP A 45 -6.09 8.78 12.71
C ASP A 45 -5.89 8.56 11.20
N TYR A 46 -4.79 9.07 10.69
CA TYR A 46 -4.54 9.11 9.26
C TYR A 46 -3.09 8.79 8.91
N ILE A 47 -2.89 8.46 7.64
CA ILE A 47 -1.58 8.19 7.07
C ILE A 47 -1.48 9.02 5.78
N GLN A 48 -0.40 9.75 5.63
CA GLN A 48 -0.12 10.55 4.43
C GLN A 48 1.26 10.15 3.92
N ILE A 49 1.33 9.61 2.72
CA ILE A 49 2.57 9.10 2.14
C ILE A 49 2.84 9.85 0.83
N PRO A 50 3.73 10.85 0.85
CA PRO A 50 4.12 11.53 -0.39
C PRO A 50 4.73 10.52 -1.37
N TRP A 51 4.41 10.67 -2.65
CA TRP A 51 4.89 9.73 -3.67
C TRP A 51 6.42 9.62 -3.68
N ASP A 52 7.13 10.72 -3.43
CA ASP A 52 8.59 10.73 -3.48
C ASP A 52 9.26 10.00 -2.31
N THR A 53 8.51 9.65 -1.28
CA THR A 53 9.04 8.86 -0.15
C THR A 53 8.85 7.36 -0.35
N ILE A 54 8.14 6.95 -1.39
CA ILE A 54 7.84 5.54 -1.65
C ILE A 54 8.97 4.91 -2.43
N HIS A 55 9.55 3.84 -1.87
CA HIS A 55 10.57 3.05 -2.54
C HIS A 55 9.95 2.01 -3.47
N GLN A 56 8.83 1.45 -3.04
CA GLN A 56 8.23 0.33 -3.74
C GLN A 56 6.83 0.09 -3.23
N ILE A 57 5.93 -0.32 -4.12
CA ILE A 57 4.62 -0.83 -3.74
C ILE A 57 4.50 -2.23 -4.31
N GLY A 58 4.07 -3.18 -3.46
CA GLY A 58 3.95 -4.56 -3.87
C GLY A 58 2.57 -5.13 -3.62
N ALA A 59 2.12 -6.00 -4.50
CA ALA A 59 0.86 -6.72 -4.35
C ALA A 59 1.01 -8.13 -4.87
N ASN A 60 0.25 -9.05 -4.28
CA ASN A 60 0.19 -10.42 -4.77
C ASN A 60 -0.69 -10.47 -6.01
N VAL A 61 -0.28 -11.29 -6.98
CA VAL A 61 -1.04 -11.48 -8.21
C VAL A 61 -1.24 -12.98 -8.39
N SER A 62 -2.48 -13.40 -8.62
CA SER A 62 -2.84 -14.77 -8.90
C SER A 62 -3.50 -14.80 -10.29
N GLY A 63 -2.77 -15.31 -11.28
CA GLY A 63 -3.22 -15.22 -12.66
C GLY A 63 -3.33 -13.77 -13.10
N LYS A 64 -4.52 -13.34 -13.47
CA LYS A 64 -4.79 -11.95 -13.85
C LYS A 64 -5.38 -11.12 -12.72
N ARG A 65 -5.47 -11.71 -11.53
CA ARG A 65 -6.15 -11.10 -10.40
C ARG A 65 -5.16 -10.50 -9.44
N ILE A 66 -5.33 -9.22 -9.11
CA ILE A 66 -4.52 -8.53 -8.12
C ILE A 66 -5.20 -8.69 -6.75
N SER A 67 -4.42 -9.06 -5.74
CA SER A 67 -4.91 -9.19 -4.38
C SER A 67 -5.46 -7.85 -3.88
N ARG A 68 -6.40 -7.92 -2.93
CA ARG A 68 -6.87 -6.72 -2.25
C ARG A 68 -5.80 -6.12 -1.33
N HIS A 69 -4.83 -6.93 -0.91
CA HIS A 69 -3.76 -6.48 -0.02
C HIS A 69 -2.58 -5.98 -0.82
N PHE A 70 -2.02 -4.87 -0.36
CA PHE A 70 -0.80 -4.35 -0.95
C PHE A 70 0.07 -3.72 0.14
N GLU A 71 1.37 -3.65 -0.12
CA GLU A 71 2.35 -3.14 0.83
C GLU A 71 3.06 -1.95 0.22
N VAL A 72 3.21 -0.89 1.02
CA VAL A 72 3.89 0.33 0.60
C VAL A 72 5.17 0.46 1.42
N PHE A 73 6.31 0.43 0.75
CA PHE A 73 7.63 0.53 1.39
C PHE A 73 8.14 1.96 1.26
N THR A 74 8.40 2.59 2.40
CA THR A 74 8.81 3.99 2.44
C THR A 74 10.05 4.18 3.30
N ASP A 75 10.54 5.42 3.32
CA ASP A 75 11.65 5.81 4.22
C ASP A 75 11.34 5.53 5.69
N LYS A 76 10.07 5.55 6.07
CA LYS A 76 9.64 5.40 7.45
C LYS A 76 9.18 3.98 7.78
N GLY A 77 9.31 3.06 6.83
CA GLY A 77 8.93 1.68 7.04
C GLY A 77 7.85 1.21 6.08
N LYS A 78 7.24 0.10 6.42
CA LYS A 78 6.27 -0.57 5.57
C LYS A 78 4.86 -0.34 6.10
N PHE A 79 3.95 -0.03 5.18
CA PHE A 79 2.51 0.09 5.46
C PHE A 79 1.77 -1.02 4.74
N LEU A 80 0.90 -1.71 5.45
CA LEU A 80 0.09 -2.78 4.88
C LEU A 80 -1.36 -2.30 4.77
N PHE A 81 -1.89 -2.36 3.57
CA PHE A 81 -3.24 -1.89 3.26
C PHE A 81 -4.03 -2.96 2.52
N ALA A 82 -5.35 -2.80 2.53
CA ALA A 82 -6.24 -3.60 1.72
C ALA A 82 -7.36 -2.72 1.16
N SER A 83 -7.79 -3.01 -0.07
CA SER A 83 -8.92 -2.33 -0.69
C SER A 83 -9.48 -3.21 -1.81
N LYS A 84 -10.79 -3.16 -1.99
CA LYS A 84 -11.42 -3.82 -3.13
C LYS A 84 -10.92 -3.24 -4.46
N ASP A 85 -10.42 -2.00 -4.42
CA ASP A 85 -9.91 -1.29 -5.59
C ASP A 85 -8.39 -1.18 -5.59
N ALA A 86 -7.71 -2.16 -4.97
CA ALA A 86 -6.25 -2.17 -4.91
C ALA A 86 -5.62 -2.02 -6.29
N GLY A 87 -6.15 -2.71 -7.30
CA GLY A 87 -5.62 -2.60 -8.65
C GLY A 87 -5.66 -1.19 -9.20
N THR A 88 -6.75 -0.46 -8.95
CA THR A 88 -6.89 0.92 -9.39
C THR A 88 -5.93 1.83 -8.64
N ILE A 89 -5.80 1.62 -7.32
CA ILE A 89 -4.84 2.38 -6.52
C ILE A 89 -3.42 2.18 -7.07
N LEU A 90 -3.05 0.95 -7.36
CA LEU A 90 -1.72 0.64 -7.88
C LEU A 90 -1.48 1.24 -9.26
N LYS A 91 -2.52 1.31 -10.09
CA LYS A 91 -2.42 1.93 -11.40
C LYS A 91 -2.11 3.42 -11.29
N HIS A 92 -2.79 4.11 -10.38
CA HIS A 92 -2.51 5.52 -10.13
C HIS A 92 -1.12 5.71 -9.54
N ALA A 93 -0.75 4.86 -8.58
CA ALA A 93 0.58 4.91 -7.97
C ALA A 93 1.67 4.77 -9.03
N ARG A 94 1.50 3.82 -9.95
CA ARG A 94 2.48 3.59 -11.02
C ARG A 94 2.69 4.84 -11.87
N ASN A 95 1.64 5.62 -12.08
CA ASN A 95 1.75 6.87 -12.85
C ASN A 95 2.61 7.90 -12.14
N HIS A 96 2.71 7.83 -10.81
CA HIS A 96 3.48 8.79 -10.02
C HIS A 96 4.89 8.30 -9.70
N ILE A 97 5.08 7.01 -9.46
CA ILE A 97 6.38 6.51 -9.00
C ILE A 97 7.12 5.67 -10.05
N GLY A 98 6.45 5.31 -11.15
CA GLY A 98 7.07 4.55 -12.22
C GLY A 98 6.77 3.05 -12.14
N ASN A 99 6.90 2.38 -13.29
CA ASN A 99 6.58 0.96 -13.40
C ASN A 99 7.49 0.08 -12.54
N GLU A 100 8.77 0.42 -12.45
CA GLU A 100 9.74 -0.42 -11.77
C GLU A 100 9.54 -0.45 -10.25
N LYS A 101 8.80 0.50 -9.70
CA LYS A 101 8.53 0.55 -8.26
C LYS A 101 7.22 -0.11 -7.86
N VAL A 102 6.41 -0.52 -8.82
CA VAL A 102 5.17 -1.25 -8.55
C VAL A 102 5.41 -2.69 -8.96
N VAL A 103 5.51 -3.59 -7.98
CA VAL A 103 6.00 -4.93 -8.20
C VAL A 103 5.03 -5.99 -7.73
N LYS A 104 5.20 -7.19 -8.28
CA LYS A 104 4.47 -8.37 -7.85
C LYS A 104 5.19 -9.00 -6.67
N LEU A 105 4.47 -9.18 -5.57
CA LEU A 105 5.01 -9.86 -4.40
C LEU A 105 4.90 -11.38 -4.58
N PRO A 106 5.79 -12.15 -3.95
CA PRO A 106 5.64 -13.61 -3.94
C PRO A 106 4.34 -14.01 -3.28
N THR A 107 3.81 -15.18 -3.66
CA THR A 107 2.66 -15.75 -2.96
C THR A 107 3.06 -16.07 -1.52
N LEU A 108 2.06 -16.30 -0.65
CA LEU A 108 2.33 -16.63 0.73
C LEU A 108 3.25 -17.85 0.85
N ILE A 109 3.01 -18.89 0.06
CA ILE A 109 3.83 -20.09 0.08
C ILE A 109 5.27 -19.77 -0.35
N GLN A 110 5.43 -18.98 -1.40
CA GLN A 110 6.75 -18.57 -1.87
C GLN A 110 7.46 -17.72 -0.83
N THR A 111 6.73 -16.84 -0.16
CA THR A 111 7.28 -15.99 0.88
C THR A 111 7.81 -16.83 2.05
N ILE A 112 7.02 -17.79 2.50
CA ILE A 112 7.43 -18.68 3.60
C ILE A 112 8.63 -19.51 3.18
N GLY A 113 8.60 -20.11 2.00
CA GLY A 113 9.71 -20.91 1.49
C GLY A 113 10.98 -20.08 1.34
N HIS A 114 10.84 -18.87 0.84
CA HIS A 114 11.97 -17.97 0.68
C HIS A 114 12.57 -17.58 2.04
N PHE A 115 11.72 -17.33 3.01
CA PHE A 115 12.14 -17.02 4.37
C PHE A 115 12.94 -18.15 4.98
N PHE A 116 12.45 -19.38 4.88
CA PHE A 116 13.18 -20.54 5.39
C PHE A 116 14.49 -20.75 4.67
N LYS A 117 14.50 -20.57 3.36
CA LYS A 117 15.73 -20.72 2.59
C LYS A 117 16.79 -19.73 3.07
N ASN A 118 16.42 -18.48 3.28
CA ASN A 118 17.35 -17.47 3.75
C ASN A 118 17.83 -17.77 5.17
N LEU A 119 16.93 -18.25 6.01
CA LEU A 119 17.28 -18.61 7.39
C LEU A 119 18.35 -19.69 7.44
N PHE A 120 18.21 -20.72 6.63
CA PHE A 120 19.17 -21.83 6.62
C PHE A 120 20.44 -21.50 5.83
N ALA A 121 20.32 -20.67 4.81
CA ALA A 121 21.46 -20.32 3.98
C ALA A 121 22.50 -19.47 4.69
N LYS A 122 22.12 -18.81 5.75
CA LYS A 122 23.00 -17.91 6.49
C LYS A 122 23.88 -18.60 7.53
N LYS A 123 23.88 -19.87 7.57
CA LYS A 123 24.71 -20.58 8.56
C LYS A 123 26.21 -20.49 8.30
#